data_688807b46c1747a52fecb6556d1b9618
#
_entry.id   688807b46c1747a52fecb6556d1b9618
#
_cell.length_a   1.000
_cell.length_b   1.000
_cell.length_c   1.000
_cell.angle_alpha   90.00
_cell.angle_beta   90.00
_cell.angle_gamma   90.00
#
_symmetry.space_group_name_H-M   'P 1'
#
loop_
_entity.id
_entity.type
_entity.pdbx_description
1 polymer ?
#
loop_
_entity_poly.entity_id
_entity_poly.type
_entity_poly.pdbx_seq_one_letter_code
_entity_poly.pdbx_strand_id
1 'polypeptide(L)'
;MLRPRFTGAFKKDRKRAARRGKDLGKLDSIMRRLGNEERLEPRLRDHKLSGEWSDFRECHVDPDWLLIYRVVADELTFVRTGTHADLFDE
;
A
#
# COMPACT_ATOMS: atom_id res chain seq x y z
N MET A 1 5.46 -5.62 -16.42
CA MET A 1 5.00 -4.46 -15.65
C MET A 1 3.51 -4.56 -15.40
N LEU A 2 3.09 -4.34 -14.17
CA LEU A 2 1.69 -4.40 -13.79
C LEU A 2 0.98 -3.08 -14.10
N ARG A 3 -0.32 -3.15 -14.39
CA ARG A 3 -1.14 -1.96 -14.65
C ARG A 3 -1.70 -1.44 -13.33
N PRO A 4 -1.41 -0.19 -12.95
CA PRO A 4 -1.86 0.33 -11.66
C PRO A 4 -3.34 0.72 -11.68
N ARG A 5 -4.02 0.43 -10.56
CA ARG A 5 -5.38 0.86 -10.30
C ARG A 5 -5.43 1.45 -8.89
N PHE A 6 -6.34 2.38 -8.68
CA PHE A 6 -6.45 3.10 -7.40
C PHE A 6 -7.91 3.11 -6.97
N THR A 7 -8.19 2.67 -5.74
CA THR A 7 -9.55 2.80 -5.19
C THR A 7 -9.80 4.25 -4.79
N GLY A 8 -11.09 4.61 -4.68
CA GLY A 8 -11.45 5.92 -4.17
C GLY A 8 -10.96 6.13 -2.73
N ALA A 9 -11.01 5.06 -1.91
CA ALA A 9 -10.50 5.10 -0.53
C ALA A 9 -9.01 5.38 -0.51
N PHE A 10 -8.23 4.74 -1.38
CA PHE A 10 -6.79 4.98 -1.47
C PHE A 10 -6.49 6.44 -1.81
N LYS A 11 -7.22 7.00 -2.78
CA LYS A 11 -7.01 8.40 -3.18
C LYS A 11 -7.25 9.36 -2.02
N LYS A 12 -8.30 9.12 -1.23
CA LYS A 12 -8.57 9.93 -0.03
C LYS A 12 -7.49 9.74 1.02
N ASP A 13 -7.05 8.49 1.22
CA ASP A 13 -5.99 8.17 2.16
C ASP A 13 -4.69 8.90 1.80
N ARG A 14 -4.35 8.94 0.51
CA ARG A 14 -3.13 9.60 0.05
C ARG A 14 -3.20 11.12 0.32
N LYS A 15 -4.35 11.72 0.09
CA LYS A 15 -4.54 13.14 0.40
C LYS A 15 -4.38 13.40 1.90
N ARG A 16 -4.92 12.51 2.75
CA ARG A 16 -4.77 12.63 4.20
C ARG A 16 -3.31 12.52 4.61
N ALA A 17 -2.57 11.60 4.02
CA ALA A 17 -1.13 11.45 4.29
C ALA A 17 -0.39 12.74 3.94
N ALA A 18 -0.72 13.36 2.81
CA ALA A 18 -0.13 14.63 2.41
C ALA A 18 -0.40 15.73 3.43
N ARG A 19 -1.65 15.82 3.91
CA ARG A 19 -2.03 16.82 4.93
C ARG A 19 -1.29 16.60 6.25
N ARG A 20 -0.94 15.34 6.57
CA ARG A 20 -0.19 14.99 7.78
C ARG A 20 1.31 15.19 7.64
N GLY A 21 1.76 15.67 6.46
CA GLY A 21 3.18 15.92 6.21
C GLY A 21 3.99 14.67 5.94
N LYS A 22 3.34 13.57 5.52
CA LYS A 22 4.06 12.34 5.18
C LYS A 22 4.86 12.51 3.89
N ASP A 23 5.96 11.77 3.77
CA ASP A 23 6.79 11.78 2.58
C ASP A 23 6.15 10.96 1.47
N LEU A 24 5.37 11.62 0.61
CA LEU A 24 4.67 10.94 -0.49
C LEU A 24 5.64 10.35 -1.52
N GLY A 25 6.84 10.92 -1.66
CA GLY A 25 7.84 10.35 -2.56
C GLY A 25 8.24 8.94 -2.13
N LYS A 26 8.27 8.70 -0.83
CA LYS A 26 8.57 7.38 -0.27
C LYS A 26 7.47 6.37 -0.65
N LEU A 27 6.21 6.77 -0.50
CA LEU A 27 5.07 5.95 -0.92
C LEU A 27 5.11 5.69 -2.43
N ASP A 28 5.28 6.74 -3.22
CA ASP A 28 5.27 6.63 -4.68
C ASP A 28 6.41 5.75 -5.19
N SER A 29 7.57 5.80 -4.54
CA SER A 29 8.70 4.94 -4.90
C SER A 29 8.35 3.46 -4.70
N ILE A 30 7.72 3.12 -3.57
CA ILE A 30 7.31 1.75 -3.29
C ILE A 30 6.26 1.30 -4.31
N MET A 31 5.28 2.15 -4.60
CA MET A 31 4.24 1.84 -5.57
C MET A 31 4.83 1.54 -6.95
N ARG A 32 5.80 2.34 -7.39
CA ARG A 32 6.47 2.15 -8.67
C ARG A 32 7.23 0.81 -8.70
N ARG A 33 7.93 0.50 -7.60
CA ARG A 33 8.68 -0.76 -7.50
C ARG A 33 7.75 -1.97 -7.56
N LEU A 34 6.60 -1.90 -6.88
CA LEU A 34 5.59 -2.96 -6.95
C LEU A 34 5.06 -3.11 -8.39
N GLY A 35 4.81 -1.99 -9.06
CA GLY A 35 4.38 -2.01 -10.46
C GLY A 35 5.39 -2.65 -11.40
N ASN A 36 6.67 -2.49 -11.10
CA ASN A 36 7.75 -3.11 -11.86
C ASN A 36 8.05 -4.53 -11.40
N GLU A 37 7.25 -5.08 -10.49
CA GLU A 37 7.39 -6.43 -9.95
C GLU A 37 8.73 -6.65 -9.27
N GLU A 38 9.31 -5.60 -8.68
CA GLU A 38 10.54 -5.70 -7.92
C GLU A 38 10.26 -6.22 -6.52
N ARG A 39 11.21 -7.01 -6.01
CA ARG A 39 11.12 -7.49 -4.63
C ARG A 39 11.49 -6.34 -3.68
N LEU A 40 10.67 -6.14 -2.65
CA LEU A 40 10.95 -5.14 -1.62
C LEU A 40 11.89 -5.71 -0.55
N GLU A 41 12.70 -4.83 0.07
CA GLU A 41 13.60 -5.24 1.15
C GLU A 41 12.80 -5.80 2.34
N PRO A 42 13.39 -6.75 3.11
CA PRO A 42 12.68 -7.34 4.25
C PRO A 42 12.15 -6.33 5.28
N ARG A 43 12.81 -5.18 5.44
CA ARG A 43 12.37 -4.15 6.39
C ARG A 43 11.00 -3.55 6.02
N LEU A 44 10.60 -3.65 4.75
CA LEU A 44 9.30 -3.15 4.30
C LEU A 44 8.18 -4.16 4.55
N ARG A 45 8.51 -5.37 4.99
CA ARG A 45 7.57 -6.38 5.45
C ARG A 45 6.42 -6.65 4.49
N ASP A 46 6.73 -6.83 3.22
CA ASP A 46 5.73 -7.16 2.21
C ASP A 46 5.24 -8.58 2.45
N HIS A 47 3.96 -8.74 2.81
CA HIS A 47 3.40 -10.05 3.14
C HIS A 47 1.92 -10.10 2.82
N LYS A 48 1.43 -11.33 2.64
CA LYS A 48 0.01 -11.59 2.43
C LYS A 48 -0.72 -11.45 3.76
N LEU A 49 -1.89 -10.82 3.72
CA LEU A 49 -2.75 -10.70 4.89
C LEU A 49 -3.58 -11.97 5.06
N SER A 50 -4.24 -12.11 6.22
CA SER A 50 -5.05 -13.27 6.54
C SER A 50 -6.48 -12.85 6.90
N GLY A 51 -7.37 -13.83 7.10
CA GLY A 51 -8.76 -13.58 7.48
C GLY A 51 -9.53 -12.91 6.37
N GLU A 52 -10.27 -11.87 6.70
CA GLU A 52 -11.10 -11.12 5.74
C GLU A 52 -10.26 -10.42 4.69
N TRP A 53 -8.96 -10.21 4.95
CA TRP A 53 -8.04 -9.54 4.05
C TRP A 53 -7.16 -10.50 3.26
N SER A 54 -7.54 -11.80 3.19
CA SER A 54 -6.67 -12.85 2.62
C SER A 54 -6.35 -12.64 1.13
N ASP A 55 -7.16 -11.88 0.40
CA ASP A 55 -6.90 -11.58 -1.01
C ASP A 55 -5.93 -10.42 -1.21
N PHE A 56 -5.49 -9.80 -0.11
CA PHE A 56 -4.68 -8.59 -0.15
C PHE A 56 -3.30 -8.83 0.42
N ARG A 57 -2.39 -7.94 0.04
CA ARG A 57 -1.04 -7.90 0.59
C ARG A 57 -0.81 -6.56 1.25
N GLU A 58 0.12 -6.52 2.18
CA GLU A 58 0.46 -5.31 2.92
C GLU A 58 1.98 -5.14 2.90
N CYS A 59 2.44 -3.90 2.79
CA CYS A 59 3.83 -3.58 3.10
C CYS A 59 3.88 -2.33 3.96
N HIS A 60 5.03 -2.12 4.61
CA HIS A 60 5.23 -1.00 5.53
C HIS A 60 6.08 0.07 4.85
N VAL A 61 5.46 1.21 4.53
CA VAL A 61 6.19 2.38 4.04
C VAL A 61 7.08 2.91 5.15
N ASP A 62 6.53 2.95 6.37
CA ASP A 62 7.21 3.21 7.65
C ASP A 62 6.60 2.26 8.68
N PRO A 63 7.16 2.13 9.88
CA PRO A 63 6.63 1.17 10.87
C PRO A 63 5.13 1.28 11.12
N ASP A 64 4.57 2.49 11.11
CA ASP A 64 3.13 2.68 11.26
C ASP A 64 2.52 3.40 10.05
N TRP A 65 3.03 3.12 8.86
CA TRP A 65 2.44 3.61 7.62
C TRP A 65 2.35 2.46 6.64
N LEU A 66 1.16 1.93 6.46
CA LEU A 66 0.89 0.73 5.69
C LEU A 66 0.41 1.06 4.29
N LEU A 67 0.69 0.15 3.36
CA LEU A 67 0.12 0.18 2.01
C LEU A 67 -0.51 -1.18 1.76
N ILE A 68 -1.82 -1.20 1.53
CA ILE A 68 -2.55 -2.42 1.21
C ILE A 68 -2.81 -2.43 -0.29
N TYR A 69 -2.46 -3.54 -0.93
CA TYR A 69 -2.62 -3.68 -2.38
C TYR A 69 -3.02 -5.12 -2.75
N ARG A 70 -3.41 -5.29 -4.00
CA ARG A 70 -3.80 -6.60 -4.52
C ARG A 70 -3.33 -6.72 -5.96
N VAL A 71 -2.84 -7.91 -6.33
CA VAL A 71 -2.46 -8.22 -7.71
C VAL A 71 -3.40 -9.30 -8.23
N VAL A 72 -4.11 -9.02 -9.31
CA VAL A 72 -4.97 -9.98 -10.00
C VAL A 72 -4.64 -9.87 -11.48
N ALA A 73 -4.22 -10.98 -12.08
CA ALA A 73 -3.71 -11.00 -13.46
C ALA A 73 -2.58 -9.97 -13.59
N ASP A 74 -2.69 -9.00 -14.49
CA ASP A 74 -1.67 -7.97 -14.68
C ASP A 74 -2.04 -6.64 -14.03
N GLU A 75 -3.07 -6.64 -13.16
CA GLU A 75 -3.51 -5.41 -12.49
C GLU A 75 -3.04 -5.37 -11.05
N LEU A 76 -2.45 -4.23 -10.68
CA LEU A 76 -2.02 -3.92 -9.33
C LEU A 76 -2.95 -2.83 -8.79
N THR A 77 -3.81 -3.20 -7.85
CA THR A 77 -4.76 -2.27 -7.24
C THR A 77 -4.23 -1.81 -5.89
N PHE A 78 -4.04 -0.51 -5.73
CA PHE A 78 -3.71 0.09 -4.44
C PHE A 78 -5.02 0.37 -3.72
N VAL A 79 -5.22 -0.31 -2.59
CA VAL A 79 -6.53 -0.40 -1.92
C VAL A 79 -6.67 0.62 -0.81
N ARG A 80 -5.70 0.70 0.09
CA ARG A 80 -5.67 1.63 1.22
C ARG A 80 -4.23 1.99 1.59
N THR A 81 -4.06 3.14 2.21
CA THR A 81 -2.80 3.49 2.89
C THR A 81 -3.11 4.31 4.13
N GLY A 82 -2.35 4.10 5.20
CA GLY A 82 -2.57 4.81 6.46
C GLY A 82 -1.90 4.09 7.61
N THR A 83 -2.17 4.58 8.83
CA THR A 83 -1.68 3.94 10.05
C THR A 83 -2.51 2.69 10.36
N HIS A 84 -2.03 1.88 11.31
CA HIS A 84 -2.83 0.75 11.79
C HIS A 84 -4.19 1.23 12.31
N ALA A 85 -4.22 2.34 13.03
CA ALA A 85 -5.47 2.90 13.53
C ALA A 85 -6.40 3.32 12.38
N ASP A 86 -5.85 3.93 11.33
CA ASP A 86 -6.65 4.37 10.18
C ASP A 86 -7.31 3.19 9.46
N LEU A 87 -6.60 2.08 9.32
CA LEU A 87 -7.02 0.98 8.45
C LEU A 87 -7.71 -0.15 9.20
N PHE A 88 -7.31 -0.42 10.44
CA PHE A 88 -7.78 -1.57 11.21
C PHE A 88 -8.44 -1.19 12.54
N ASP A 89 -8.58 0.10 12.81
CA ASP A 89 -9.23 0.61 14.02
C ASP A 89 -8.55 0.09 15.31
N GLU A 90 -7.22 0.06 15.30
CA GLU A 90 -6.43 -0.41 16.44
C GLU A 90 -5.89 0.73 17.31
#